data_4474639414eb3662d6e86f67a9c771b6
#
_entry.id   4474639414eb3662d6e86f67a9c771b6
#
_cell.length_a   1.000
_cell.length_b   1.000
_cell.length_c   1.000
_cell.angle_alpha   90.00
_cell.angle_beta   90.00
_cell.angle_gamma   90.00
#
_symmetry.space_group_name_H-M   'P 1'
#
loop_
_entity.id
_entity.type
_entity.pdbx_description
1 polymer ?
#
loop_
_entity_poly.entity_id
_entity_poly.type
_entity_poly.pdbx_seq_one_letter_code
_entity_poly.pdbx_strand_id
1 'polypeptide(L)'
;MMKHLFCIPLAASLLVLGTGSALAQAPAAAATDSHSGHHPAAAASTTPQAELSEGEITRWDPRTLRLTLKHGEIKNLEMPPMTMVFRVADASVVGDLKPGDKVRFRAEQVSGAYHVQRIDKAP
;
A
#
# COMPACT_ATOMS: atom_id res chain seq x y z
N MET A 1 17.38 19.67 37.12
CA MET A 1 18.66 20.00 36.45
C MET A 1 19.62 18.86 36.65
N MET A 2 19.73 17.98 35.68
CA MET A 2 20.86 17.04 35.60
C MET A 2 21.14 16.79 34.13
N LYS A 3 22.24 17.37 33.69
CA LYS A 3 22.84 17.16 32.36
C LYS A 3 23.69 15.92 32.47
N HIS A 4 23.34 14.89 31.74
CA HIS A 4 24.27 13.77 31.51
C HIS A 4 24.87 13.90 30.13
N LEU A 5 26.09 14.42 30.13
CA LEU A 5 27.04 14.25 29.04
C LEU A 5 27.43 12.79 28.99
N PHE A 6 27.17 12.13 27.88
CA PHE A 6 27.83 10.84 27.59
C PHE A 6 28.84 11.04 26.48
N CYS A 7 30.08 10.89 26.87
CA CYS A 7 31.25 10.82 26.01
C CYS A 7 31.16 9.58 25.11
N ILE A 8 31.46 9.78 23.85
CA ILE A 8 31.70 8.72 22.86
C ILE A 8 33.17 8.42 22.84
N PRO A 9 33.63 7.19 22.99
CA PRO A 9 34.98 6.81 22.58
C PRO A 9 35.03 6.37 21.11
N LEU A 10 35.82 7.06 20.40
CA LEU A 10 36.41 6.74 19.10
C LEU A 10 37.26 5.47 19.21
N ALA A 11 36.97 4.47 18.42
CA ALA A 11 37.88 3.35 18.18
C ALA A 11 38.02 3.11 16.69
N ALA A 12 39.26 3.25 16.30
CA ALA A 12 39.78 3.18 14.96
C ALA A 12 40.00 1.72 14.47
N SER A 13 40.01 1.61 13.14
CA SER A 13 40.82 0.73 12.34
C SER A 13 40.54 -0.78 12.32
N LEU A 14 40.22 -1.31 11.17
CA LEU A 14 41.13 -2.25 10.47
C LEU A 14 40.79 -2.34 8.97
N LEU A 15 41.77 -2.00 8.20
CA LEU A 15 41.91 -2.18 6.76
C LEU A 15 42.21 -3.65 6.49
N VAL A 16 41.38 -4.34 5.73
CA VAL A 16 41.73 -5.62 5.13
C VAL A 16 41.59 -5.53 3.63
N LEU A 17 42.73 -5.43 2.96
CA LEU A 17 42.85 -5.69 1.54
C LEU A 17 42.64 -7.19 1.31
N GLY A 18 41.57 -7.53 0.61
CA GLY A 18 41.37 -8.87 0.07
C GLY A 18 41.18 -8.76 -1.44
N THR A 19 42.29 -8.95 -2.16
CA THR A 19 42.25 -9.19 -3.60
C THR A 19 41.72 -10.58 -3.86
N GLY A 20 40.54 -10.66 -4.44
CA GLY A 20 39.98 -11.91 -4.91
C GLY A 20 39.34 -11.71 -6.28
N SER A 21 40.13 -11.93 -7.33
CA SER A 21 39.61 -12.06 -8.70
C SER A 21 38.85 -13.36 -8.81
N ALA A 22 37.56 -13.27 -9.02
CA ALA A 22 36.74 -14.37 -9.51
C ALA A 22 36.01 -13.95 -10.76
N LEU A 23 36.53 -14.35 -11.88
CA LEU A 23 35.86 -14.42 -13.15
C LEU A 23 34.70 -15.41 -13.04
N ALA A 24 33.49 -14.96 -12.94
CA ALA A 24 32.33 -15.78 -13.16
C ALA A 24 31.70 -15.37 -14.49
N GLN A 25 31.99 -16.13 -15.52
CA GLN A 25 31.28 -16.11 -16.76
C GLN A 25 29.89 -16.69 -16.51
N ALA A 26 28.87 -15.90 -16.71
CA ALA A 26 27.52 -16.40 -16.82
C ALA A 26 27.29 -16.87 -18.26
N PRO A 27 26.91 -18.12 -18.51
CA PRO A 27 26.47 -18.50 -19.83
C PRO A 27 25.09 -17.88 -20.10
N ALA A 28 25.01 -17.16 -21.19
CA ALA A 28 23.74 -16.73 -21.76
C ALA A 28 22.98 -17.97 -22.24
N ALA A 29 21.98 -18.35 -21.51
CA ALA A 29 20.96 -19.26 -22.02
C ALA A 29 19.85 -18.42 -22.64
N ALA A 30 19.86 -18.31 -23.91
CA ALA A 30 18.71 -17.83 -24.68
C ALA A 30 17.63 -18.90 -24.60
N ALA A 31 16.67 -18.70 -23.75
CA ALA A 31 15.39 -19.40 -23.83
C ALA A 31 14.39 -18.45 -24.49
N THR A 32 14.29 -18.57 -25.77
CA THR A 32 13.14 -18.09 -26.52
C THR A 32 11.97 -18.99 -26.16
N ASP A 33 11.18 -18.56 -25.24
CA ASP A 33 9.88 -19.15 -25.03
C ASP A 33 8.82 -18.09 -25.37
N SER A 34 8.42 -18.18 -26.63
CA SER A 34 7.32 -17.41 -27.18
C SER A 34 6.02 -18.00 -26.69
N HIS A 35 5.62 -17.65 -25.50
CA HIS A 35 4.24 -17.78 -25.09
C HIS A 35 3.47 -16.56 -25.56
N SER A 36 3.11 -16.56 -26.83
CA SER A 36 2.04 -15.74 -27.35
C SER A 36 0.71 -16.24 -26.77
N GLY A 37 0.50 -15.99 -25.51
CA GLY A 37 -0.81 -16.02 -24.90
C GLY A 37 -1.54 -14.76 -25.38
N HIS A 38 -2.22 -14.87 -26.49
CA HIS A 38 -3.24 -13.90 -26.85
C HIS A 38 -4.37 -14.02 -25.81
N HIS A 39 -4.22 -13.32 -24.71
CA HIS A 39 -5.39 -12.88 -23.99
C HIS A 39 -6.01 -11.82 -24.88
N PRO A 40 -7.26 -12.01 -25.33
CA PRO A 40 -7.99 -10.90 -25.90
C PRO A 40 -8.05 -9.86 -24.78
N ALA A 41 -7.24 -8.83 -24.92
CA ALA A 41 -7.44 -7.65 -24.13
C ALA A 41 -8.84 -7.20 -24.51
N ALA A 42 -9.81 -7.55 -23.67
CA ALA A 42 -11.03 -6.80 -23.62
C ALA A 42 -10.57 -5.38 -23.36
N ALA A 43 -10.60 -4.56 -24.40
CA ALA A 43 -10.45 -3.16 -24.28
C ALA A 43 -11.66 -2.69 -23.50
N ALA A 44 -11.57 -2.85 -22.18
CA ALA A 44 -12.38 -2.09 -21.28
C ALA A 44 -12.00 -0.66 -21.57
N SER A 45 -12.91 0.06 -22.17
CA SER A 45 -12.85 1.50 -22.28
C SER A 45 -12.84 2.01 -20.85
N THR A 46 -11.66 2.04 -20.29
CA THR A 46 -11.41 2.66 -19.02
C THR A 46 -11.40 4.16 -19.25
N THR A 47 -12.59 4.74 -19.20
CA THR A 47 -12.68 5.95 -18.40
C THR A 47 -11.81 5.68 -17.17
N PRO A 48 -10.90 6.55 -16.76
CA PRO A 48 -10.13 6.32 -15.56
C PRO A 48 -11.10 6.32 -14.37
N GLN A 49 -11.82 5.24 -14.25
CA GLN A 49 -12.53 4.88 -13.06
C GLN A 49 -11.40 4.57 -12.10
N ALA A 50 -11.05 5.58 -11.32
CA ALA A 50 -10.02 5.49 -10.31
C ALA A 50 -10.13 4.13 -9.63
N GLU A 51 -9.09 3.33 -9.74
CA GLU A 51 -9.09 1.96 -9.22
C GLU A 51 -9.61 1.95 -7.79
N LEU A 52 -10.73 1.27 -7.60
CA LEU A 52 -11.32 1.11 -6.29
C LEU A 52 -10.69 -0.11 -5.63
N SER A 53 -10.25 0.06 -4.41
CA SER A 53 -9.76 -1.02 -3.58
C SER A 53 -10.92 -1.71 -2.87
N GLU A 54 -10.77 -2.98 -2.58
CA GLU A 54 -11.79 -3.76 -1.88
C GLU A 54 -11.50 -3.82 -0.39
N GLY A 55 -12.55 -3.86 0.42
CA GLY A 55 -12.43 -3.97 1.85
C GLY A 55 -13.74 -4.34 2.53
N GLU A 56 -13.66 -4.47 3.85
CA GLU A 56 -14.80 -4.72 4.72
C GLU A 56 -14.78 -3.71 5.85
N ILE A 57 -15.93 -3.12 6.15
CA ILE A 57 -16.07 -2.20 7.27
C ILE A 57 -16.04 -3.00 8.57
N THR A 58 -15.07 -2.71 9.41
CA THR A 58 -14.99 -3.30 10.76
C THR A 58 -15.54 -2.38 11.83
N ARG A 59 -15.44 -1.08 11.63
CA ARG A 59 -15.99 -0.08 12.55
C ARG A 59 -16.28 1.23 11.81
N TRP A 60 -17.37 1.87 12.18
CA TRP A 60 -17.72 3.21 11.74
C TRP A 60 -18.08 4.09 12.93
N ASP A 61 -17.45 5.25 13.03
CA ASP A 61 -17.76 6.26 14.04
C ASP A 61 -18.11 7.59 13.35
N PRO A 62 -19.40 7.89 13.23
CA PRO A 62 -19.84 9.13 12.56
C PRO A 62 -19.53 10.40 13.35
N ARG A 63 -19.27 10.30 14.65
CA ARG A 63 -18.95 11.48 15.48
C ARG A 63 -17.54 11.98 15.22
N THR A 64 -16.62 11.07 15.01
CA THR A 64 -15.22 11.40 14.76
C THR A 64 -14.81 11.29 13.29
N LEU A 65 -15.76 10.90 12.43
CA LEU A 65 -15.57 10.65 11.00
C LEU A 65 -14.42 9.66 10.74
N ARG A 66 -14.35 8.62 11.56
CA ARG A 66 -13.34 7.56 11.46
C ARG A 66 -13.98 6.26 11.01
N LEU A 67 -13.44 5.74 9.93
CA LEU A 67 -13.84 4.48 9.33
C LEU A 67 -12.70 3.48 9.43
N THR A 68 -12.92 2.36 10.11
CA THR A 68 -11.96 1.27 10.16
C THR A 68 -12.30 0.24 9.11
N LEU A 69 -11.38 0.03 8.19
CA LEU A 69 -11.51 -0.93 7.10
C LEU A 69 -10.46 -2.04 7.24
N LYS A 70 -10.90 -3.25 7.06
CA LYS A 70 -10.04 -4.38 6.70
C LYS A 70 -10.00 -4.43 5.18
N HIS A 71 -8.90 -4.01 4.61
CA HIS A 71 -8.78 -3.85 3.17
C HIS A 71 -7.80 -4.84 2.56
N GLY A 72 -8.00 -5.13 1.28
CA GLY A 72 -7.03 -5.80 0.45
C GLY A 72 -5.91 -4.84 0.03
N GLU A 73 -5.18 -5.20 -0.99
CA GLU A 73 -4.13 -4.33 -1.53
C GLU A 73 -4.71 -3.00 -2.04
N ILE A 74 -4.10 -1.89 -1.61
CA ILE A 74 -4.41 -0.56 -2.13
C ILE A 74 -3.27 -0.12 -3.04
N LYS A 75 -3.41 -0.34 -4.33
CA LYS A 75 -2.34 -0.11 -5.32
C LYS A 75 -1.87 1.33 -5.39
N ASN A 76 -2.79 2.29 -5.36
CA ASN A 76 -2.44 3.72 -5.43
C ASN A 76 -1.71 4.24 -4.19
N LEU A 77 -1.75 3.52 -3.08
CA LEU A 77 -1.03 3.84 -1.85
C LEU A 77 0.11 2.86 -1.57
N GLU A 78 0.32 1.88 -2.45
CA GLU A 78 1.32 0.81 -2.27
C GLU A 78 1.20 0.10 -0.93
N MET A 79 -0.05 -0.12 -0.48
CA MET A 79 -0.34 -0.75 0.80
C MET A 79 -0.70 -2.22 0.64
N PRO A 80 -0.08 -3.11 1.43
CA PRO A 80 -0.51 -4.51 1.51
C PRO A 80 -1.85 -4.64 2.25
N PRO A 81 -2.51 -5.80 2.17
CA PRO A 81 -3.71 -6.07 2.94
C PRO A 81 -3.50 -5.88 4.44
N MET A 82 -4.35 -5.06 5.07
CA MET A 82 -4.30 -4.80 6.50
C MET A 82 -5.60 -4.20 7.01
N THR A 83 -5.68 -4.00 8.32
CA THR A 83 -6.79 -3.28 8.95
C THR A 83 -6.28 -1.95 9.48
N MET A 84 -6.89 -0.85 9.04
CA MET A 84 -6.49 0.47 9.49
C MET A 84 -7.65 1.46 9.54
N VAL A 85 -7.39 2.61 10.15
CA VAL A 85 -8.37 3.69 10.29
C VAL A 85 -8.15 4.72 9.20
N PHE A 86 -9.22 5.02 8.49
CA PHE A 86 -9.31 6.10 7.52
C PHE A 86 -10.14 7.25 8.07
N ARG A 87 -9.90 8.43 7.56
CA ARG A 87 -10.77 9.58 7.78
C ARG A 87 -11.76 9.70 6.63
N VAL A 88 -12.93 10.23 6.94
CA VAL A 88 -13.96 10.53 5.95
C VAL A 88 -14.28 12.01 6.05
N ALA A 89 -14.48 12.67 4.93
CA ALA A 89 -14.77 14.11 4.91
C ALA A 89 -16.13 14.43 5.53
N ASP A 90 -17.09 13.53 5.30
CA ASP A 90 -18.47 13.69 5.76
C ASP A 90 -19.10 12.32 6.00
N ALA A 91 -20.04 12.24 6.94
CA ALA A 91 -20.76 11.00 7.21
C ALA A 91 -21.62 10.52 6.02
N SER A 92 -22.02 11.42 5.14
CA SER A 92 -22.78 11.08 3.93
C SER A 92 -21.99 10.23 2.94
N VAL A 93 -20.66 10.31 2.97
CA VAL A 93 -19.80 9.47 2.12
C VAL A 93 -19.96 7.99 2.47
N VAL A 94 -20.13 7.66 3.74
CA VAL A 94 -20.38 6.30 4.22
C VAL A 94 -21.86 5.92 4.05
N GLY A 95 -22.77 6.88 4.23
CA GLY A 95 -24.21 6.66 4.07
C GLY A 95 -24.74 5.56 4.99
N ASP A 96 -25.45 4.61 4.38
CA ASP A 96 -26.11 3.49 5.09
C ASP A 96 -25.20 2.26 5.30
N LEU A 97 -23.92 2.37 4.97
CA LEU A 97 -22.97 1.28 5.16
C LEU A 97 -22.74 0.99 6.64
N LYS A 98 -22.62 -0.28 6.96
CA LYS A 98 -22.50 -0.78 8.34
C LYS A 98 -21.25 -1.65 8.51
N PRO A 99 -20.77 -1.81 9.74
CA PRO A 99 -19.77 -2.84 10.05
C PRO A 99 -20.21 -4.23 9.54
N GLY A 100 -19.30 -4.93 8.87
CA GLY A 100 -19.55 -6.20 8.20
C GLY A 100 -19.87 -6.08 6.70
N ASP A 101 -20.18 -4.90 6.21
CA ASP A 101 -20.43 -4.68 4.79
C ASP A 101 -19.12 -4.73 4.00
N LYS A 102 -19.16 -5.45 2.88
CA LYS A 102 -18.08 -5.40 1.90
C LYS A 102 -18.26 -4.19 0.99
N VAL A 103 -17.15 -3.52 0.77
CA VAL A 103 -17.15 -2.23 0.07
C VAL A 103 -16.02 -2.15 -0.94
N ARG A 104 -16.21 -1.28 -1.91
CA ARG A 104 -15.17 -0.77 -2.78
C ARG A 104 -14.93 0.69 -2.46
N PHE A 105 -13.71 1.07 -2.30
CA PHE A 105 -13.38 2.43 -1.90
C PHE A 105 -12.13 2.95 -2.60
N ARG A 106 -12.03 4.26 -2.65
CA ARG A 106 -10.81 4.97 -3.01
C ARG A 106 -10.32 5.77 -1.82
N ALA A 107 -9.08 5.56 -1.47
CA ALA A 107 -8.42 6.32 -0.43
C ALA A 107 -7.22 7.10 -0.98
N GLU A 108 -6.96 8.22 -0.39
CA GLU A 108 -5.82 9.07 -0.71
C GLU A 108 -5.14 9.54 0.59
N GLN A 109 -3.86 9.83 0.49
CA GLN A 109 -3.13 10.43 1.60
C GLN A 109 -3.19 11.94 1.49
N VAL A 110 -3.73 12.59 2.51
CA VAL A 110 -3.85 14.04 2.60
C VAL A 110 -3.22 14.50 3.92
N SER A 111 -2.18 15.31 3.85
CA SER A 111 -1.50 15.87 5.04
C SER A 111 -1.10 14.81 6.07
N GLY A 112 -0.62 13.65 5.61
CA GLY A 112 -0.18 12.55 6.47
C GLY A 112 -1.30 11.66 7.02
N ALA A 113 -2.56 11.94 6.73
CA ALA A 113 -3.70 11.09 7.08
C ALA A 113 -4.29 10.44 5.83
N TYR A 114 -4.85 9.24 5.99
CA TYR A 114 -5.53 8.55 4.91
C TYR A 114 -7.01 8.89 4.92
N HIS A 115 -7.50 9.39 3.79
CA HIS A 115 -8.88 9.81 3.61
C HIS A 115 -9.57 8.93 2.58
N VAL A 116 -10.77 8.48 2.88
CA VAL A 116 -11.65 7.84 1.90
C VAL A 116 -12.35 8.94 1.11
N GLN A 117 -12.12 8.95 -0.20
CA GLN A 117 -12.73 9.91 -1.13
C GLN A 117 -14.08 9.39 -1.66
N ARG A 118 -14.15 8.09 -1.84
CA ARG A 118 -15.35 7.41 -2.32
C ARG A 118 -15.44 6.02 -1.70
N ILE A 119 -16.64 5.61 -1.37
CA ILE A 119 -16.95 4.26 -0.90
C ILE A 119 -18.31 3.83 -1.43
N ASP A 120 -18.36 2.65 -1.99
CA ASP A 120 -19.56 2.03 -2.52
C ASP A 120 -19.70 0.63 -1.93
N LYS A 121 -20.94 0.17 -1.75
CA LYS A 121 -21.18 -1.22 -1.36
C LYS A 121 -20.71 -2.14 -2.47
N ALA A 122 -19.95 -3.17 -2.13
CA ALA A 122 -19.57 -4.19 -3.10
C ALA A 122 -20.79 -5.02 -3.52
N PRO A 123 -20.86 -5.42 -4.79
CA PRO A 123 -21.94 -6.26 -5.30
C PRO A 123 -21.98 -7.65 -4.65
#